data_2153c0e0bc842df6511b57c1168dc700
#
_entry.id   2153c0e0bc842df6511b57c1168dc700
#
_cell.length_a   1.000
_cell.length_b   1.000
_cell.length_c   1.000
_cell.angle_alpha   90.00
_cell.angle_beta   90.00
_cell.angle_gamma   90.00
#
_symmetry.space_group_name_H-M   'P 1'
#
loop_
_entity.id
_entity.type
_entity.pdbx_description
1 polymer ?
#
loop_
_entity_poly.entity_id
_entity_poly.type
_entity_poly.pdbx_seq_one_letter_code
_entity_poly.pdbx_strand_id
1 'polypeptide(L)'
;MGKPEALEYLSGFGAHHETEAVAGALPRGQNSPQQAPFGLYAEQLSLTAFTAPRAQNLRSWFYRLRPSAMHPPFRRVAQGLLRTGPCHEGETGPNRLRWAPLAMPRKATDFLAGLVTIATNGDARAQAGIGVHLYAANRAMKRVFACHDGELLLVPQEGALALATEFGHLAVAPGEIAVIPRGVKFRVAVEGPARGYACENYGAALRLPELGPIGANGLANARDFLAPVAAYEDRGATDVVV
;
A
#
# COMPACT_ATOMS: atom_id res chain seq x y z
N MET A 1 25.07 0.00 15.03
CA MET A 1 23.75 -0.24 14.43
C MET A 1 23.30 -1.62 14.89
N GLY A 2 22.23 -1.69 15.69
CA GLY A 2 21.67 -2.97 16.11
C GLY A 2 21.17 -3.76 14.90
N LYS A 3 21.25 -5.11 14.98
CA LYS A 3 20.62 -5.98 13.98
C LYS A 3 19.16 -5.53 13.80
N PRO A 4 18.67 -5.41 12.57
CA PRO A 4 17.24 -5.15 12.38
C PRO A 4 16.48 -6.25 13.12
N GLU A 5 15.60 -5.84 14.01
CA GLU A 5 14.70 -6.75 14.70
C GLU A 5 13.87 -7.47 13.66
N ALA A 6 13.82 -8.79 13.71
CA ALA A 6 13.09 -9.58 12.74
C ALA A 6 11.59 -9.19 12.83
N LEU A 7 11.01 -8.80 11.71
CA LEU A 7 9.60 -8.45 11.66
C LEU A 7 8.73 -9.68 11.96
N GLU A 8 7.71 -9.48 12.77
CA GLU A 8 6.69 -10.48 13.03
C GLU A 8 5.53 -10.31 12.06
N TYR A 9 4.95 -11.43 11.63
CA TYR A 9 3.81 -11.46 10.71
C TYR A 9 2.71 -12.37 11.21
N LEU A 10 1.48 -12.03 10.85
CA LEU A 10 0.34 -12.92 10.93
C LEU A 10 0.21 -13.65 9.61
N SER A 11 0.03 -14.98 9.65
CA SER A 11 -0.14 -15.80 8.45
C SER A 11 -1.59 -16.24 8.27
N GLY A 12 -2.02 -16.36 7.03
CA GLY A 12 -3.33 -16.90 6.67
C GLY A 12 -4.20 -15.98 5.84
N PHE A 13 -5.41 -16.42 5.60
CA PHE A 13 -6.42 -15.69 4.84
C PHE A 13 -7.32 -14.89 5.78
N GLY A 14 -7.69 -13.70 5.33
CA GLY A 14 -8.71 -12.90 5.95
C GLY A 14 -8.21 -11.72 6.76
N ALA A 15 -9.07 -10.72 6.84
CA ALA A 15 -8.82 -9.44 7.47
C ALA A 15 -9.28 -9.40 8.95
N HIS A 16 -9.31 -10.56 9.63
CA HIS A 16 -9.88 -10.67 10.98
C HIS A 16 -8.84 -10.57 12.09
N HIS A 17 -7.58 -10.33 11.72
CA HIS A 17 -6.51 -10.23 12.68
C HIS A 17 -6.55 -8.87 13.35
N GLU A 18 -6.71 -8.88 14.66
CA GLU A 18 -6.55 -7.70 15.50
C GLU A 18 -5.17 -7.75 16.13
N THR A 19 -4.41 -6.69 15.96
CA THR A 19 -3.12 -6.52 16.63
C THR A 19 -3.01 -5.12 17.20
N GLU A 20 -2.24 -4.95 18.27
CA GLU A 20 -2.01 -3.66 18.89
C GLU A 20 -0.50 -3.38 18.99
N ALA A 21 -0.11 -2.16 18.65
CA ALA A 21 1.28 -1.72 18.76
C ALA A 21 1.68 -1.35 20.20
N VAL A 22 0.69 -1.08 21.03
CA VAL A 22 0.84 -0.80 22.47
C VAL A 22 -0.20 -1.64 23.20
N ALA A 23 0.24 -2.43 24.17
CA ALA A 23 -0.65 -3.30 24.94
C ALA A 23 -1.78 -2.50 25.59
N GLY A 24 -3.02 -2.94 25.37
CA GLY A 24 -4.23 -2.29 25.87
C GLY A 24 -4.71 -1.10 25.02
N ALA A 25 -4.14 -0.87 23.84
CA ALA A 25 -4.59 0.21 22.95
C ALA A 25 -5.95 -0.08 22.29
N LEU A 26 -6.30 -1.35 22.12
CA LEU A 26 -7.58 -1.75 21.53
C LEU A 26 -8.65 -1.88 22.62
N PRO A 27 -9.80 -1.16 22.48
CA PRO A 27 -10.91 -1.32 23.41
C PRO A 27 -11.53 -2.71 23.24
N ARG A 28 -11.69 -3.43 24.35
CA ARG A 28 -12.33 -4.74 24.36
C ARG A 28 -13.81 -4.63 24.73
N GLY A 29 -14.63 -5.52 24.18
CA GLY A 29 -16.06 -5.59 24.49
C GLY A 29 -16.90 -4.44 23.94
N GLN A 30 -16.39 -3.68 22.98
CA GLN A 30 -17.07 -2.56 22.33
C GLN A 30 -17.12 -2.77 20.82
N ASN A 31 -18.31 -2.58 20.23
CA ASN A 31 -18.45 -2.64 18.77
C ASN A 31 -18.00 -1.34 18.09
N SER A 32 -18.08 -0.24 18.80
CA SER A 32 -17.65 1.08 18.35
C SER A 32 -17.06 1.81 19.55
N PRO A 33 -15.77 2.12 19.57
CA PRO A 33 -15.15 2.76 20.72
C PRO A 33 -15.58 4.23 20.77
N GLN A 34 -16.28 4.59 21.84
CA GLN A 34 -16.62 5.97 22.10
C GLN A 34 -15.47 6.72 22.77
N GLN A 35 -14.62 6.00 23.48
CA GLN A 35 -13.44 6.52 24.11
C GLN A 35 -12.30 5.50 23.97
N ALA A 36 -11.32 5.83 23.12
CA ALA A 36 -10.16 4.97 22.95
C ALA A 36 -9.16 5.15 24.10
N PRO A 37 -8.45 4.10 24.51
CA PRO A 37 -7.37 4.20 25.49
C PRO A 37 -6.26 5.17 25.04
N PHE A 38 -5.46 5.64 25.96
CA PHE A 38 -4.28 6.50 25.72
C PHE A 38 -4.56 7.81 24.96
N GLY A 39 -5.81 8.28 24.96
CA GLY A 39 -6.19 9.48 24.20
C GLY A 39 -6.11 9.32 22.67
N LEU A 40 -6.11 8.07 22.17
CA LEU A 40 -6.10 7.79 20.75
C LEU A 40 -7.41 8.17 20.07
N TYR A 41 -7.33 8.51 18.80
CA TYR A 41 -8.48 8.80 17.95
C TYR A 41 -8.87 7.57 17.15
N ALA A 42 -10.10 7.11 17.35
CA ALA A 42 -10.65 5.99 16.59
C ALA A 42 -11.21 6.48 15.24
N GLU A 43 -10.68 5.98 14.15
CA GLU A 43 -11.14 6.28 12.80
C GLU A 43 -11.35 4.99 12.03
N GLN A 44 -12.35 4.95 11.15
CA GLN A 44 -12.67 3.78 10.37
C GLN A 44 -12.26 3.97 8.92
N LEU A 45 -11.44 3.05 8.41
CA LEU A 45 -11.25 2.86 6.98
C LEU A 45 -12.34 1.91 6.47
N SER A 46 -13.13 2.35 5.48
CA SER A 46 -14.26 1.59 4.95
C SER A 46 -14.13 1.46 3.45
N LEU A 47 -13.75 0.27 2.96
CA LEU A 47 -13.62 -0.04 1.55
C LEU A 47 -14.85 -0.76 0.98
N THR A 48 -15.70 -1.27 1.86
CA THR A 48 -16.95 -1.94 1.51
C THR A 48 -18.11 -1.33 2.29
N ALA A 49 -19.34 -1.58 1.83
CA ALA A 49 -20.54 -1.23 2.60
C ALA A 49 -20.54 -1.95 3.96
N PHE A 50 -21.12 -1.33 4.98
CA PHE A 50 -21.21 -1.94 6.33
C PHE A 50 -22.04 -3.21 6.34
N THR A 51 -22.93 -3.39 5.36
CA THR A 51 -23.78 -4.57 5.18
C THR A 51 -23.11 -5.71 4.44
N ALA A 52 -21.85 -5.53 3.98
CA ALA A 52 -21.13 -6.60 3.30
C ALA A 52 -20.97 -7.82 4.23
N PRO A 53 -21.09 -9.04 3.69
CA PRO A 53 -20.84 -10.26 4.46
C PRO A 53 -19.46 -10.23 5.11
N ARG A 54 -19.33 -10.81 6.31
CA ARG A 54 -18.09 -10.80 7.10
C ARG A 54 -16.85 -11.19 6.28
N ALA A 55 -16.95 -12.24 5.47
CA ALA A 55 -15.84 -12.73 4.64
C ALA A 55 -15.42 -11.77 3.52
N GLN A 56 -16.23 -10.75 3.24
CA GLN A 56 -16.00 -9.77 2.17
C GLN A 56 -15.91 -8.34 2.71
N ASN A 57 -16.06 -8.17 4.03
CA ASN A 57 -16.10 -6.86 4.66
C ASN A 57 -14.68 -6.34 4.86
N LEU A 58 -14.36 -5.24 4.19
CA LEU A 58 -13.06 -4.58 4.24
C LEU A 58 -13.16 -3.27 5.05
N ARG A 59 -13.52 -3.40 6.31
CA ARG A 59 -13.60 -2.29 7.25
C ARG A 59 -12.63 -2.54 8.40
N SER A 60 -11.81 -1.54 8.71
CA SER A 60 -10.86 -1.58 9.81
C SER A 60 -10.95 -0.33 10.66
N TRP A 61 -10.83 -0.50 11.97
CA TRP A 61 -10.63 0.59 12.89
C TRP A 61 -9.15 0.87 13.05
N PHE A 62 -8.78 2.15 12.95
CA PHE A 62 -7.45 2.65 13.29
C PHE A 62 -7.52 3.48 14.56
N TYR A 63 -6.54 3.32 15.40
CA TYR A 63 -6.38 4.08 16.64
C TYR A 63 -5.15 4.95 16.47
N ARG A 64 -5.38 6.23 16.17
CA ARG A 64 -4.34 7.17 15.75
C ARG A 64 -3.95 8.13 16.84
N LEU A 65 -2.66 8.49 16.90
CA LEU A 65 -2.18 9.58 17.73
C LEU A 65 -2.73 10.94 17.25
N ARG A 66 -2.91 11.10 15.95
CA ARG A 66 -3.46 12.31 15.32
C ARG A 66 -4.60 11.95 14.38
N PRO A 67 -5.77 12.56 14.53
CA PRO A 67 -6.88 12.29 13.64
C PRO A 67 -6.64 12.86 12.25
N SER A 68 -7.17 12.19 11.24
CA SER A 68 -7.06 12.64 9.84
C SER A 68 -7.66 14.02 9.62
N ALA A 69 -8.65 14.41 10.42
CA ALA A 69 -9.29 15.73 10.34
C ALA A 69 -8.36 16.90 10.73
N MET A 70 -7.24 16.63 11.39
CA MET A 70 -6.27 17.68 11.79
C MET A 70 -5.27 18.05 10.68
N HIS A 71 -5.30 17.39 9.52
CA HIS A 71 -4.40 17.77 8.46
C HIS A 71 -4.73 19.15 7.88
N PRO A 72 -3.73 19.95 7.47
CA PRO A 72 -3.98 21.23 6.81
C PRO A 72 -4.59 20.99 5.41
N PRO A 73 -5.18 22.04 4.79
CA PRO A 73 -5.71 21.94 3.43
C PRO A 73 -4.68 21.40 2.44
N PHE A 74 -5.12 20.49 1.57
CA PHE A 74 -4.27 19.94 0.52
C PHE A 74 -3.79 21.01 -0.45
N ARG A 75 -2.55 20.86 -0.90
CA ARG A 75 -1.94 21.71 -1.92
C ARG A 75 -1.47 20.85 -3.08
N ARG A 76 -1.60 21.36 -4.29
CA ARG A 76 -1.12 20.68 -5.48
C ARG A 76 0.40 20.51 -5.42
N VAL A 77 0.87 19.30 -5.70
CA VAL A 77 2.30 18.99 -5.87
C VAL A 77 2.59 18.55 -7.31
N ALA A 78 3.86 18.62 -7.72
CA ALA A 78 4.25 18.13 -9.03
C ALA A 78 4.09 16.59 -9.07
N GLN A 79 3.37 16.13 -10.07
CA GLN A 79 3.02 14.71 -10.24
C GLN A 79 4.14 13.88 -10.89
N GLY A 80 5.16 14.52 -11.44
CA GLY A 80 6.23 13.82 -12.15
C GLY A 80 5.70 13.09 -13.40
N LEU A 81 6.03 11.80 -13.51
CA LEU A 81 5.57 10.91 -14.59
C LEU A 81 4.45 9.96 -14.16
N LEU A 82 3.93 10.14 -12.96
CA LEU A 82 2.76 9.39 -12.50
C LEU A 82 1.49 9.97 -13.15
N ARG A 83 0.64 9.10 -13.65
CA ARG A 83 -0.67 9.45 -14.25
C ARG A 83 -1.74 8.53 -13.73
N THR A 84 -2.95 9.06 -13.63
CA THR A 84 -4.17 8.32 -13.31
C THR A 84 -5.00 8.15 -14.57
N GLY A 85 -5.65 7.01 -14.73
CA GLY A 85 -6.56 6.77 -15.85
C GLY A 85 -7.87 7.57 -15.78
N PRO A 86 -8.46 7.97 -16.91
CA PRO A 86 -7.96 7.76 -18.27
C PRO A 86 -6.81 8.71 -18.63
N CYS A 87 -5.77 8.18 -19.25
CA CYS A 87 -4.65 8.96 -19.74
C CYS A 87 -4.75 9.15 -21.25
N HIS A 88 -4.79 10.40 -21.71
CA HIS A 88 -4.94 10.77 -23.12
C HIS A 88 -3.67 11.44 -23.67
N GLU A 89 -2.55 11.34 -22.96
CA GLU A 89 -1.29 11.92 -23.39
C GLU A 89 -0.63 10.99 -24.42
N GLY A 90 -0.31 11.56 -25.58
CA GLY A 90 0.41 10.89 -26.67
C GLY A 90 -0.46 10.22 -27.72
N GLU A 91 0.12 10.02 -28.89
CA GLU A 91 -0.49 9.31 -30.00
C GLU A 91 -0.21 7.82 -29.89
N THR A 92 -1.22 6.98 -30.10
CA THR A 92 -1.05 5.53 -30.16
C THR A 92 -0.64 5.14 -31.59
N GLY A 93 0.64 4.88 -31.80
CA GLY A 93 1.14 4.39 -33.09
C GLY A 93 0.81 2.90 -33.27
N PRO A 94 0.43 2.45 -34.50
CA PRO A 94 0.18 1.04 -34.78
C PRO A 94 1.48 0.22 -34.97
N ASN A 95 2.64 0.85 -34.85
CA ASN A 95 3.93 0.22 -35.07
C ASN A 95 4.35 -0.63 -33.88
N ARG A 96 5.33 -1.51 -34.12
CA ARG A 96 5.92 -2.31 -33.03
C ARG A 96 6.53 -1.40 -31.98
N LEU A 97 6.15 -1.64 -30.74
CA LEU A 97 6.72 -0.94 -29.57
C LEU A 97 7.71 -1.87 -28.87
N ARG A 98 8.88 -1.34 -28.55
CA ARG A 98 9.86 -1.96 -27.67
C ARG A 98 10.36 -0.92 -26.69
N TRP A 99 10.17 -1.18 -25.41
CA TRP A 99 10.65 -0.32 -24.35
C TRP A 99 11.99 -0.86 -23.80
N ALA A 100 12.94 0.03 -23.60
CA ALA A 100 14.12 -0.28 -22.82
C ALA A 100 13.73 -0.35 -21.33
N PRO A 101 14.47 -1.10 -20.51
CA PRO A 101 14.29 -1.08 -19.07
C PRO A 101 14.37 0.34 -18.51
N LEU A 102 13.56 0.66 -17.51
CA LEU A 102 13.64 1.94 -16.82
C LEU A 102 15.02 2.09 -16.19
N ALA A 103 15.72 3.18 -16.57
CA ALA A 103 17.06 3.43 -16.05
C ALA A 103 17.00 3.80 -14.56
N MET A 104 17.97 3.33 -13.79
CA MET A 104 18.11 3.74 -12.40
C MET A 104 18.42 5.24 -12.31
N PRO A 105 17.76 5.97 -11.39
CA PRO A 105 17.98 7.40 -11.25
C PRO A 105 19.38 7.71 -10.74
N ARG A 106 20.06 8.68 -11.38
CA ARG A 106 21.35 9.19 -10.93
C ARG A 106 21.23 10.18 -9.77
N LYS A 107 20.09 10.84 -9.66
CA LYS A 107 19.76 11.75 -8.55
C LYS A 107 19.04 11.00 -7.44
N ALA A 108 19.10 11.54 -6.23
CA ALA A 108 18.35 11.01 -5.09
C ALA A 108 16.84 11.05 -5.38
N THR A 109 16.24 9.88 -5.60
CA THR A 109 14.86 9.69 -6.04
C THR A 109 14.18 8.68 -5.10
N ASP A 110 13.10 9.09 -4.46
CA ASP A 110 12.29 8.21 -3.65
C ASP A 110 11.25 7.44 -4.51
N PHE A 111 10.56 6.50 -3.89
CA PHE A 111 9.59 5.64 -4.57
C PHE A 111 8.54 6.45 -5.33
N LEU A 112 7.93 7.46 -4.70
CA LEU A 112 6.87 8.26 -5.31
C LEU A 112 7.39 9.10 -6.49
N ALA A 113 8.55 9.73 -6.33
CA ALA A 113 9.18 10.50 -7.40
C ALA A 113 9.71 9.62 -8.54
N GLY A 114 9.98 8.36 -8.26
CA GLY A 114 10.47 7.36 -9.21
C GLY A 114 9.38 6.58 -9.94
N LEU A 115 8.10 6.82 -9.64
CA LEU A 115 6.98 6.19 -10.35
C LEU A 115 6.83 6.76 -11.76
N VAL A 116 6.72 5.87 -12.73
CA VAL A 116 6.47 6.18 -14.16
C VAL A 116 5.30 5.35 -14.64
N THR A 117 4.24 6.01 -15.06
CA THR A 117 3.09 5.33 -15.66
C THR A 117 3.44 4.90 -17.08
N ILE A 118 3.21 3.63 -17.38
CA ILE A 118 3.46 3.03 -18.69
C ILE A 118 2.17 2.92 -19.49
N ALA A 119 1.10 2.52 -18.83
CA ALA A 119 -0.21 2.36 -19.45
C ALA A 119 -1.32 2.54 -18.41
N THR A 120 -2.48 2.93 -18.88
CA THR A 120 -3.72 2.94 -18.10
C THR A 120 -4.84 2.32 -18.94
N ASN A 121 -5.76 1.67 -18.26
CA ASN A 121 -7.01 1.17 -18.88
C ASN A 121 -8.14 1.47 -17.90
N GLY A 122 -9.22 2.05 -18.40
CA GLY A 122 -10.37 2.42 -17.61
C GLY A 122 -10.27 3.82 -17.00
N ASP A 123 -11.04 4.06 -15.97
CA ASP A 123 -11.22 5.37 -15.32
C ASP A 123 -11.28 5.20 -13.80
N ALA A 124 -10.37 5.85 -13.11
CA ALA A 124 -10.31 5.83 -11.65
C ALA A 124 -11.59 6.42 -11.00
N ARG A 125 -12.20 7.44 -11.61
CA ARG A 125 -13.45 8.04 -11.13
C ARG A 125 -14.65 7.10 -11.28
N ALA A 126 -14.62 6.26 -12.33
CA ALA A 126 -15.62 5.21 -12.54
C ALA A 126 -15.35 3.97 -11.69
N GLN A 127 -14.24 3.96 -10.93
CA GLN A 127 -13.78 2.82 -10.15
C GLN A 127 -13.67 1.53 -10.98
N ALA A 128 -13.12 1.64 -12.17
CA ALA A 128 -12.96 0.53 -13.11
C ALA A 128 -11.65 0.65 -13.88
N GLY A 129 -10.89 -0.44 -13.95
CA GLY A 129 -9.65 -0.50 -14.69
C GLY A 129 -8.40 -0.51 -13.82
N ILE A 130 -7.27 -0.26 -14.46
CA ILE A 130 -5.94 -0.32 -13.83
C ILE A 130 -5.01 0.78 -14.34
N GLY A 131 -4.04 1.16 -13.51
CA GLY A 131 -2.83 1.87 -13.90
C GLY A 131 -1.61 0.95 -13.78
N VAL A 132 -0.78 0.95 -14.80
CA VAL A 132 0.46 0.17 -14.85
C VAL A 132 1.64 1.11 -14.74
N HIS A 133 2.46 0.89 -13.71
CA HIS A 133 3.60 1.75 -13.41
C HIS A 133 4.87 0.92 -13.24
N LEU A 134 6.00 1.53 -13.54
CA LEU A 134 7.30 1.11 -13.05
C LEU A 134 7.77 2.09 -11.99
N TYR A 135 8.55 1.61 -11.05
CA TYR A 135 9.28 2.47 -10.12
C TYR A 135 10.78 2.21 -10.21
N ALA A 136 11.54 3.28 -9.98
CA ALA A 136 12.98 3.19 -9.75
C ALA A 136 13.37 4.19 -8.67
N ALA A 137 13.90 3.72 -7.57
CA ALA A 137 14.21 4.50 -6.39
C ALA A 137 15.61 4.17 -5.86
N ASN A 138 16.27 5.16 -5.25
CA ASN A 138 17.57 5.00 -4.60
C ASN A 138 17.64 5.74 -3.26
N ARG A 139 16.49 6.20 -2.76
CA ARG A 139 16.38 6.91 -1.48
C ARG A 139 15.04 6.60 -0.81
N ALA A 140 15.06 6.55 0.53
CA ALA A 140 13.84 6.43 1.33
C ALA A 140 12.94 7.67 1.18
N MET A 141 11.63 7.44 1.20
CA MET A 141 10.62 8.50 1.25
C MET A 141 10.71 9.26 2.57
N LYS A 142 10.58 10.59 2.49
CA LYS A 142 10.39 11.47 3.65
C LYS A 142 8.90 11.71 3.93
N ARG A 143 8.12 11.80 2.87
CA ARG A 143 6.66 11.96 2.91
C ARG A 143 5.96 10.62 3.01
N VAL A 144 4.73 10.64 3.41
CA VAL A 144 3.82 9.50 3.40
C VAL A 144 2.95 9.59 2.16
N PHE A 145 2.59 8.46 1.56
CA PHE A 145 1.70 8.41 0.40
C PHE A 145 0.46 7.56 0.74
N ALA A 146 -0.69 7.98 0.23
CA ALA A 146 -1.91 7.20 0.23
C ALA A 146 -2.55 7.25 -1.16
N CYS A 147 -2.68 6.10 -1.81
CA CYS A 147 -3.41 6.02 -3.07
C CYS A 147 -4.92 5.97 -2.77
N HIS A 148 -5.65 6.99 -3.20
CA HIS A 148 -7.10 7.07 -3.04
C HIS A 148 -7.85 6.62 -4.29
N ASP A 149 -7.17 6.52 -5.42
CA ASP A 149 -7.76 6.06 -6.67
C ASP A 149 -7.92 4.53 -6.72
N GLY A 150 -6.96 3.81 -6.15
CA GLY A 150 -6.96 2.35 -6.19
C GLY A 150 -6.12 1.68 -5.12
N GLU A 151 -6.13 0.35 -5.12
CA GLU A 151 -5.17 -0.45 -4.39
C GLU A 151 -3.85 -0.51 -5.16
N LEU A 152 -2.74 -0.58 -4.46
CA LEU A 152 -1.42 -0.75 -5.07
C LEU A 152 -0.91 -2.16 -4.85
N LEU A 153 -0.64 -2.87 -5.94
CA LEU A 153 0.10 -4.12 -5.94
C LEU A 153 1.54 -3.81 -6.32
N LEU A 154 2.49 -4.16 -5.46
CA LEU A 154 3.92 -3.86 -5.60
C LEU A 154 4.70 -5.15 -5.83
N VAL A 155 5.50 -5.18 -6.88
CA VAL A 155 6.35 -6.33 -7.25
C VAL A 155 7.79 -5.86 -7.42
N PRO A 156 8.63 -6.03 -6.41
CA PRO A 156 10.06 -5.74 -6.54
C PRO A 156 10.73 -6.65 -7.58
N GLN A 157 11.54 -6.06 -8.45
CA GLN A 157 12.39 -6.75 -9.40
C GLN A 157 13.84 -6.77 -8.93
N GLU A 158 14.31 -5.64 -8.42
CA GLU A 158 15.67 -5.44 -7.94
C GLU A 158 15.62 -4.56 -6.69
N GLY A 159 16.33 -4.96 -5.66
CA GLY A 159 16.28 -4.31 -4.34
C GLY A 159 14.98 -4.61 -3.58
N ALA A 160 15.07 -4.70 -2.27
CA ALA A 160 13.93 -4.90 -1.39
C ALA A 160 13.29 -3.55 -1.00
N LEU A 161 12.00 -3.59 -0.70
CA LEU A 161 11.25 -2.47 -0.15
C LEU A 161 10.96 -2.70 1.32
N ALA A 162 11.28 -1.75 2.18
CA ALA A 162 10.80 -1.70 3.55
C ALA A 162 9.60 -0.72 3.59
N LEU A 163 8.42 -1.27 3.85
CA LEU A 163 7.17 -0.54 3.87
C LEU A 163 6.75 -0.29 5.32
N ALA A 164 6.57 0.98 5.69
CA ALA A 164 5.92 1.35 6.93
C ALA A 164 4.49 1.79 6.58
N THR A 165 3.50 1.02 7.01
CA THR A 165 2.08 1.23 6.71
C THR A 165 1.29 1.51 7.99
N GLU A 166 0.05 1.94 7.86
CA GLU A 166 -0.84 2.11 9.01
C GLU A 166 -1.25 0.78 9.67
N PHE A 167 -0.98 -0.35 9.01
CA PHE A 167 -1.19 -1.69 9.60
C PHE A 167 0.05 -2.26 10.29
N GLY A 168 1.21 -1.69 10.02
CA GLY A 168 2.51 -2.17 10.50
C GLY A 168 3.56 -2.18 9.41
N HIS A 169 4.65 -2.92 9.65
CA HIS A 169 5.82 -2.93 8.77
C HIS A 169 5.87 -4.19 7.92
N LEU A 170 6.25 -4.04 6.66
CA LEU A 170 6.48 -5.13 5.71
C LEU A 170 7.88 -4.98 5.11
N ALA A 171 8.59 -6.09 4.98
CA ALA A 171 9.76 -6.21 4.12
C ALA A 171 9.35 -7.02 2.89
N VAL A 172 9.59 -6.49 1.71
CA VAL A 172 9.16 -7.10 0.44
C VAL A 172 10.38 -7.24 -0.46
N ALA A 173 10.83 -8.46 -0.65
CA ALA A 173 11.99 -8.79 -1.48
C ALA A 173 11.59 -9.13 -2.93
N PRO A 174 12.54 -9.15 -3.87
CA PRO A 174 12.29 -9.72 -5.19
C PRO A 174 11.75 -11.17 -5.10
N GLY A 175 10.67 -11.44 -5.83
CA GLY A 175 9.93 -12.70 -5.76
C GLY A 175 8.71 -12.67 -4.83
N GLU A 176 8.55 -11.61 -4.06
CA GLU A 176 7.39 -11.37 -3.21
C GLU A 176 6.48 -10.28 -3.80
N ILE A 177 5.23 -10.26 -3.38
CA ILE A 177 4.22 -9.29 -3.81
C ILE A 177 3.56 -8.68 -2.59
N ALA A 178 3.46 -7.37 -2.54
CA ALA A 178 2.69 -6.68 -1.51
C ALA A 178 1.46 -5.98 -2.11
N VAL A 179 0.37 -5.98 -1.38
CA VAL A 179 -0.84 -5.21 -1.69
C VAL A 179 -1.05 -4.19 -0.60
N ILE A 180 -1.13 -2.92 -0.99
CA ILE A 180 -1.49 -1.81 -0.12
C ILE A 180 -2.94 -1.42 -0.44
N PRO A 181 -3.87 -1.60 0.49
CA PRO A 181 -5.27 -1.25 0.25
C PRO A 181 -5.46 0.24 -0.02
N ARG A 182 -6.50 0.58 -0.77
CA ARG A 182 -6.89 1.97 -1.08
C ARG A 182 -7.00 2.80 0.20
N GLY A 183 -6.41 3.99 0.20
CA GLY A 183 -6.48 4.94 1.30
C GLY A 183 -5.58 4.66 2.49
N VAL A 184 -4.88 3.54 2.51
CA VAL A 184 -3.88 3.23 3.54
C VAL A 184 -2.63 4.08 3.32
N LYS A 185 -2.24 4.81 4.34
CA LYS A 185 -1.02 5.61 4.32
C LYS A 185 0.21 4.71 4.49
N PHE A 186 1.21 4.93 3.65
CA PHE A 186 2.46 4.18 3.75
C PHE A 186 3.67 4.99 3.31
N ARG A 187 4.83 4.50 3.66
CA ARG A 187 6.14 5.05 3.30
C ARG A 187 7.05 3.91 2.89
N VAL A 188 7.83 4.16 1.84
CA VAL A 188 8.81 3.19 1.32
C VAL A 188 10.21 3.63 1.69
N ALA A 189 10.98 2.72 2.26
CA ALA A 189 12.43 2.85 2.43
C ALA A 189 13.14 1.80 1.58
N VAL A 190 14.31 2.16 1.07
CA VAL A 190 15.22 1.30 0.30
C VAL A 190 16.63 1.47 0.87
N GLU A 191 17.37 0.38 0.96
CA GLU A 191 18.77 0.42 1.42
C GLU A 191 19.76 0.77 0.29
N GLY A 192 19.33 0.62 -0.95
CA GLY A 192 20.11 0.89 -2.17
C GLY A 192 19.19 1.08 -3.36
N PRO A 193 19.72 0.95 -4.59
CA PRO A 193 18.90 0.99 -5.78
C PRO A 193 17.81 -0.08 -5.75
N ALA A 194 16.57 0.32 -6.02
CA ALA A 194 15.42 -0.57 -6.09
C ALA A 194 14.55 -0.19 -7.29
N ARG A 195 14.08 -1.17 -8.02
CA ARG A 195 13.11 -1.01 -9.10
C ARG A 195 12.15 -2.18 -9.16
N GLY A 196 11.02 -1.93 -9.75
CA GLY A 196 10.00 -2.95 -9.91
C GLY A 196 8.75 -2.42 -10.59
N TYR A 197 7.71 -3.20 -10.46
CA TYR A 197 6.40 -2.97 -11.03
C TYR A 197 5.41 -2.56 -9.93
N ALA A 198 4.53 -1.64 -10.26
CA ALA A 198 3.39 -1.29 -9.44
C ALA A 198 2.13 -1.28 -10.30
N CYS A 199 1.10 -1.98 -9.84
CA CYS A 199 -0.22 -1.96 -10.46
C CYS A 199 -1.19 -1.24 -9.54
N GLU A 200 -1.82 -0.22 -10.05
CA GLU A 200 -2.91 0.48 -9.38
C GLU A 200 -4.24 -0.11 -9.88
N ASN A 201 -5.01 -0.69 -8.98
CA ASN A 201 -6.30 -1.30 -9.29
C ASN A 201 -7.42 -0.36 -8.87
N TYR A 202 -8.12 0.23 -9.83
CA TYR A 202 -9.24 1.15 -9.58
C TYR A 202 -10.53 0.47 -9.19
N GLY A 203 -10.65 -0.83 -9.49
CA GLY A 203 -11.88 -1.60 -9.35
C GLY A 203 -12.11 -2.18 -7.96
N ALA A 204 -12.71 -3.34 -7.95
CA ALA A 204 -12.94 -4.13 -6.75
C ALA A 204 -11.61 -4.54 -6.10
N ALA A 205 -11.60 -4.64 -4.77
CA ALA A 205 -10.41 -5.00 -4.01
C ALA A 205 -9.81 -6.34 -4.48
N LEU A 206 -8.49 -6.38 -4.53
CA LEU A 206 -7.73 -7.60 -4.80
C LEU A 206 -8.05 -8.65 -3.73
N ARG A 207 -8.12 -9.89 -4.14
CA ARG A 207 -8.34 -11.02 -3.25
C ARG A 207 -7.13 -11.94 -3.29
N LEU A 208 -6.80 -12.51 -2.13
CA LEU A 208 -5.80 -13.56 -2.09
C LEU A 208 -6.29 -14.76 -2.90
N PRO A 209 -5.42 -15.38 -3.70
CA PRO A 209 -5.82 -16.50 -4.53
C PRO A 209 -6.17 -17.74 -3.67
N GLU A 210 -7.22 -18.44 -4.03
CA GLU A 210 -7.58 -19.71 -3.43
C GLU A 210 -6.69 -20.85 -3.94
N LEU A 211 -6.24 -20.74 -5.20
CA LEU A 211 -5.42 -21.74 -5.87
C LEU A 211 -3.97 -21.28 -5.92
N GLY A 212 -3.06 -22.18 -5.58
CA GLY A 212 -1.62 -22.01 -5.74
C GLY A 212 -1.12 -22.54 -7.09
N PRO A 213 0.11 -22.19 -7.49
CA PRO A 213 0.68 -22.64 -8.76
C PRO A 213 0.91 -24.14 -8.81
N ILE A 214 1.37 -24.73 -7.73
CA ILE A 214 1.51 -26.18 -7.53
C ILE A 214 1.42 -26.42 -6.03
N GLY A 215 0.32 -26.94 -5.56
CA GLY A 215 0.15 -27.31 -4.15
C GLY A 215 -0.52 -28.66 -4.02
N ALA A 216 -0.56 -29.20 -2.82
CA ALA A 216 -1.43 -30.34 -2.52
C ALA A 216 -2.85 -29.93 -2.93
N ASN A 217 -3.43 -30.64 -3.88
CA ASN A 217 -4.74 -30.33 -4.45
C ASN A 217 -4.86 -28.95 -5.18
N GLY A 218 -3.74 -28.32 -5.55
CA GLY A 218 -3.75 -27.02 -6.24
C GLY A 218 -4.18 -25.84 -5.37
N LEU A 219 -4.32 -26.00 -4.06
CA LEU A 219 -4.69 -24.92 -3.15
C LEU A 219 -3.48 -24.04 -2.80
N ALA A 220 -3.71 -22.75 -2.67
CA ALA A 220 -2.71 -21.84 -2.14
C ALA A 220 -2.48 -22.12 -0.64
N ASN A 221 -1.22 -22.06 -0.21
CA ASN A 221 -0.88 -22.34 1.16
C ASN A 221 -1.07 -21.09 2.02
N ALA A 222 -1.89 -21.18 3.04
CA ALA A 222 -2.20 -20.07 3.95
C ALA A 222 -0.95 -19.42 4.58
N ARG A 223 0.10 -20.20 4.82
CA ARG A 223 1.37 -19.67 5.39
C ARG A 223 2.14 -18.74 4.47
N ASP A 224 1.85 -18.77 3.16
CA ASP A 224 2.52 -17.93 2.16
C ASP A 224 1.91 -16.53 2.08
N PHE A 225 0.81 -16.27 2.80
CA PHE A 225 0.15 -14.98 2.89
C PHE A 225 0.34 -14.37 4.27
N LEU A 226 0.99 -13.21 4.29
CA LEU A 226 1.43 -12.55 5.50
C LEU A 226 0.75 -11.18 5.65
N ALA A 227 0.28 -10.88 6.84
CA ALA A 227 -0.17 -9.56 7.23
C ALA A 227 0.76 -9.00 8.31
N PRO A 228 1.04 -7.69 8.34
CA PRO A 228 1.92 -7.10 9.34
C PRO A 228 1.27 -7.11 10.73
N VAL A 229 2.10 -7.23 11.74
CA VAL A 229 1.70 -6.93 13.12
C VAL A 229 1.69 -5.42 13.29
N ALA A 230 0.73 -4.88 14.03
CA ALA A 230 0.58 -3.46 14.25
C ALA A 230 1.86 -2.85 14.84
N ALA A 231 2.27 -1.76 14.24
CA ALA A 231 3.38 -0.94 14.70
C ALA A 231 3.04 0.53 14.51
N TYR A 232 3.66 1.40 15.29
CA TYR A 232 3.47 2.84 15.14
C TYR A 232 4.80 3.57 15.12
N GLU A 233 4.79 4.75 14.50
CA GLU A 233 5.90 5.69 14.54
C GLU A 233 5.36 7.04 15.04
N ASP A 234 5.92 7.58 16.09
CA ASP A 234 5.68 8.97 16.48
C ASP A 234 6.75 9.87 15.86
N ARG A 235 6.54 10.27 14.65
CA ARG A 235 7.48 11.07 13.87
C ARG A 235 7.18 12.58 13.86
N GLY A 236 6.19 13.01 14.61
CA GLY A 236 5.71 14.38 14.51
C GLY A 236 4.89 14.60 13.21
N ALA A 237 4.72 15.86 12.84
CA ALA A 237 3.98 16.21 11.62
C ALA A 237 4.75 15.75 10.37
N THR A 238 4.11 15.00 9.51
CA THR A 238 4.69 14.51 8.25
C THR A 238 3.71 14.82 7.12
N ASP A 239 4.23 15.30 5.98
CA ASP A 239 3.41 15.56 4.81
C ASP A 239 2.85 14.24 4.25
N VAL A 240 1.55 14.23 4.00
CA VAL A 240 0.84 13.15 3.31
C VAL A 240 0.54 13.61 1.89
N VAL A 241 0.94 12.80 0.92
CA VAL A 241 0.59 12.97 -0.50
C VAL A 241 -0.55 12.00 -0.82
N VAL A 242 -1.54 12.48 -1.52
CA VAL A 242 -2.70 11.72 -1.99
C VAL A 242 -2.88 11.92 -3.49
#